data_ab532012f0dea6ef8ba63f16a7c66fb2
#
_entry.id   ab532012f0dea6ef8ba63f16a7c66fb2
#
_cell.length_a   1.000
_cell.length_b   1.000
_cell.length_c   1.000
_cell.angle_alpha   90.00
_cell.angle_beta   90.00
_cell.angle_gamma   90.00
#
_symmetry.space_group_name_H-M   'P 1'
#
loop_
_entity.id
_entity.type
_entity.pdbx_description
1 polymer ?
#
loop_
_entity_poly.entity_id
_entity_poly.type
_entity_poly.pdbx_seq_one_letter_code
_entity_poly.pdbx_strand_id
1 'polypeptide(L)'
;MNKEYIRLIHKNRPLVLERWRQSVLAFFPQRMHSGTPLAEALSDVLAEILDALDESSERVGETVNRVSRILAVQNFPPSKAMSLFFELQAILREIAPGKVKQIHWDEFRTDMEQLTLQAFDSYMVHREKIYQLKVEESKRQTFMMSRRAKA
;
A
#
# COMPACT_ATOMS: atom_id res chain seq x y z
N MET A 1 -0.20 18.06 -12.26
CA MET A 1 -1.52 18.07 -12.89
C MET A 1 -2.59 18.49 -11.90
N ASN A 2 -3.43 19.42 -12.33
CA ASN A 2 -4.47 20.03 -11.49
C ASN A 2 -5.76 19.21 -11.53
N LYS A 3 -5.76 18.01 -10.98
CA LYS A 3 -6.95 17.17 -10.94
C LYS A 3 -7.81 17.55 -9.73
N GLU A 4 -9.12 17.63 -9.92
CA GLU A 4 -10.06 18.06 -8.86
C GLU A 4 -10.03 17.13 -7.65
N TYR A 5 -9.85 15.82 -7.85
CA TYR A 5 -9.77 14.90 -6.72
C TYR A 5 -8.51 15.15 -5.87
N ILE A 6 -7.42 15.61 -6.47
CA ILE A 6 -6.19 15.96 -5.73
C ILE A 6 -6.46 17.17 -4.85
N ARG A 7 -7.18 18.18 -5.36
CA ARG A 7 -7.59 19.34 -4.55
C ARG A 7 -8.48 18.92 -3.39
N LEU A 8 -9.40 17.99 -3.63
CA LEU A 8 -10.27 17.46 -2.59
C LEU A 8 -9.45 16.77 -1.50
N ILE A 9 -8.46 15.97 -1.89
CA ILE A 9 -7.55 15.33 -0.95
C ILE A 9 -6.83 16.38 -0.09
N HIS A 10 -6.23 17.38 -0.71
CA HIS A 10 -5.48 18.42 0.02
C HIS A 10 -6.37 19.19 0.97
N LYS A 11 -7.57 19.54 0.54
CA LYS A 11 -8.54 20.27 1.36
C LYS A 11 -8.95 19.49 2.61
N ASN A 12 -9.04 18.16 2.50
CA ASN A 12 -9.50 17.27 3.57
C ASN A 12 -8.41 16.31 4.05
N ARG A 13 -7.14 16.66 3.84
CA ARG A 13 -6.01 15.78 4.05
C ARG A 13 -6.01 15.06 5.43
N PRO A 14 -6.20 15.76 6.56
CA PRO A 14 -6.19 15.06 7.85
C PRO A 14 -7.28 13.99 7.96
N LEU A 15 -8.46 14.27 7.46
CA LEU A 15 -9.59 13.34 7.49
C LEU A 15 -9.36 12.15 6.56
N VAL A 16 -8.90 12.42 5.34
CA VAL A 16 -8.59 11.39 4.34
C VAL A 16 -7.52 10.45 4.88
N LEU A 17 -6.44 11.01 5.40
CA LEU A 17 -5.31 10.24 5.92
C LEU A 17 -5.74 9.36 7.10
N GLU A 18 -6.50 9.91 8.03
CA GLU A 18 -6.96 9.17 9.21
C GLU A 18 -7.88 8.01 8.84
N ARG A 19 -8.84 8.24 7.95
CA ARG A 19 -9.73 7.18 7.48
C ARG A 19 -8.98 6.10 6.69
N TRP A 20 -8.05 6.53 5.84
CA TRP A 20 -7.26 5.60 5.05
C TRP A 20 -6.36 4.74 5.94
N ARG A 21 -5.71 5.37 6.90
CA ARG A 21 -4.90 4.68 7.90
C ARG A 21 -5.72 3.61 8.63
N GLN A 22 -6.92 3.97 9.11
CA GLN A 22 -7.80 3.03 9.79
C GLN A 22 -8.20 1.85 8.90
N SER A 23 -8.54 2.13 7.64
CA SER A 23 -8.90 1.09 6.68
C SER A 23 -7.76 0.10 6.44
N VAL A 24 -6.54 0.63 6.28
CA VAL A 24 -5.36 -0.21 6.03
C VAL A 24 -4.98 -1.02 7.25
N LEU A 25 -5.04 -0.43 8.44
CA LEU A 25 -4.75 -1.16 9.68
C LEU A 25 -5.75 -2.29 9.93
N ALA A 26 -6.98 -2.14 9.45
CA ALA A 26 -8.01 -3.18 9.54
C ALA A 26 -7.72 -4.39 8.64
N PHE A 27 -6.78 -4.30 7.70
CA PHE A 27 -6.36 -5.44 6.88
C PHE A 27 -5.68 -6.53 7.70
N PHE A 28 -5.10 -6.18 8.84
CA PHE A 28 -4.32 -7.10 9.64
C PHE A 28 -5.24 -7.94 10.53
N PRO A 29 -4.97 -9.27 10.64
CA PRO A 29 -5.83 -10.15 11.43
C PRO A 29 -5.78 -9.88 12.92
N GLN A 30 -4.69 -9.27 13.41
CA GLN A 30 -4.57 -8.85 14.80
C GLN A 30 -4.83 -7.36 14.90
N ARG A 31 -5.53 -6.97 15.97
CA ARG A 31 -5.82 -5.56 16.22
C ARG A 31 -4.53 -4.78 16.36
N MET A 32 -4.28 -3.89 15.42
CA MET A 32 -3.06 -3.09 15.41
C MET A 32 -3.31 -1.72 16.02
N HIS A 33 -2.52 -1.39 17.04
CA HIS A 33 -2.58 -0.09 17.69
C HIS A 33 -1.73 0.92 16.93
N SER A 34 -2.16 2.17 16.92
CA SER A 34 -1.50 3.25 16.18
C SER A 34 -0.07 3.54 16.63
N GLY A 35 0.33 3.06 17.82
CA GLY A 35 1.69 3.29 18.34
C GLY A 35 2.72 2.25 17.94
N THR A 36 2.35 1.21 17.17
CA THR A 36 3.32 0.20 16.76
C THR A 36 4.21 0.73 15.63
N PRO A 37 5.47 0.25 15.54
CA PRO A 37 6.37 0.67 14.44
C PRO A 37 5.78 0.40 13.05
N LEU A 38 5.10 -0.71 12.86
CA LEU A 38 4.46 -1.03 11.58
C LEU A 38 3.34 -0.06 11.25
N ALA A 39 2.48 0.26 12.23
CA ALA A 39 1.40 1.22 12.03
C ALA A 39 1.94 2.61 11.71
N GLU A 40 3.02 3.04 12.36
CA GLU A 40 3.66 4.31 12.07
C GLU A 40 4.28 4.33 10.66
N ALA A 41 4.96 3.26 10.27
CA ALA A 41 5.55 3.16 8.93
C ALA A 41 4.48 3.21 7.85
N LEU A 42 3.36 2.53 8.06
CA LEU A 42 2.21 2.58 7.13
C LEU A 42 1.62 3.99 7.08
N SER A 43 1.41 4.63 8.23
CA SER A 43 0.88 5.99 8.29
C SER A 43 1.77 6.97 7.53
N ASP A 44 3.07 6.88 7.71
CA ASP A 44 4.03 7.76 7.05
C ASP A 44 4.00 7.58 5.53
N VAL A 45 3.99 6.34 5.04
CA VAL A 45 3.98 6.10 3.60
C VAL A 45 2.64 6.49 2.97
N LEU A 46 1.52 6.30 3.66
CA LEU A 46 0.22 6.75 3.17
C LEU A 46 0.19 8.28 3.01
N ALA A 47 0.74 8.99 3.98
CA ALA A 47 0.87 10.46 3.91
C ALA A 47 1.74 10.87 2.72
N GLU A 48 2.85 10.18 2.50
CA GLU A 48 3.73 10.45 1.36
C GLU A 48 3.05 10.18 0.02
N ILE A 49 2.22 9.14 -0.07
CA ILE A 49 1.46 8.85 -1.29
C ILE A 49 0.52 10.03 -1.60
N LEU A 50 -0.21 10.52 -0.59
CA LEU A 50 -1.12 11.65 -0.80
C LEU A 50 -0.37 12.88 -1.30
N ASP A 51 0.81 13.15 -0.76
CA ASP A 51 1.63 14.28 -1.19
C ASP A 51 2.20 14.06 -2.60
N ALA A 52 2.62 12.82 -2.91
CA ALA A 52 3.22 12.47 -4.19
C ALA A 52 2.23 12.57 -5.36
N LEU A 53 0.95 12.38 -5.12
CA LEU A 53 -0.08 12.45 -6.17
C LEU A 53 -0.08 13.80 -6.89
N ASP A 54 0.34 14.86 -6.21
CA ASP A 54 0.41 16.22 -6.76
C ASP A 54 1.79 16.56 -7.30
N GLU A 55 2.79 15.73 -7.09
CA GLU A 55 4.17 16.03 -7.49
C GLU A 55 4.51 15.46 -8.88
N SER A 56 4.76 14.16 -8.97
CA SER A 56 5.15 13.53 -10.22
C SER A 56 4.85 12.04 -10.19
N SER A 57 4.73 11.44 -11.38
CA SER A 57 4.53 10.01 -11.52
C SER A 57 5.71 9.20 -10.97
N GLU A 58 6.93 9.72 -11.08
CA GLU A 58 8.11 9.08 -10.51
C GLU A 58 8.03 9.02 -8.98
N ARG A 59 7.65 10.12 -8.36
CA ARG A 59 7.47 10.19 -6.90
C ARG A 59 6.37 9.25 -6.42
N VAL A 60 5.28 9.19 -7.15
CA VAL A 60 4.19 8.24 -6.87
C VAL A 60 4.71 6.80 -6.94
N GLY A 61 5.47 6.48 -8.00
CA GLY A 61 6.06 5.14 -8.17
C GLY A 61 6.94 4.73 -7.00
N GLU A 62 7.77 5.63 -6.51
CA GLU A 62 8.63 5.38 -5.33
C GLU A 62 7.81 5.07 -4.08
N THR A 63 6.75 5.84 -3.82
CA THR A 63 5.90 5.64 -2.65
C THR A 63 5.06 4.37 -2.76
N VAL A 64 4.56 4.06 -3.94
CA VAL A 64 3.83 2.81 -4.20
C VAL A 64 4.75 1.61 -3.98
N ASN A 65 6.00 1.68 -4.43
CA ASN A 65 6.98 0.62 -4.20
C ASN A 65 7.23 0.41 -2.70
N ARG A 66 7.35 1.48 -1.93
CA ARG A 66 7.59 1.41 -0.49
C ARG A 66 6.40 0.79 0.27
N VAL A 67 5.18 1.20 -0.02
CA VAL A 67 4.00 0.61 0.65
C VAL A 67 3.85 -0.85 0.25
N SER A 68 4.10 -1.19 -1.01
CA SER A 68 4.02 -2.56 -1.49
C SER A 68 5.02 -3.47 -0.79
N ARG A 69 6.23 -2.97 -0.53
CA ARG A 69 7.26 -3.69 0.21
C ARG A 69 6.81 -3.96 1.65
N ILE A 70 6.28 -2.95 2.34
CA ILE A 70 5.77 -3.10 3.70
C ILE A 70 4.68 -4.17 3.74
N LEU A 71 3.72 -4.10 2.83
CA LEU A 71 2.59 -5.03 2.78
C LEU A 71 3.03 -6.45 2.39
N ALA A 72 4.04 -6.58 1.53
CA ALA A 72 4.54 -7.88 1.08
C ALA A 72 5.18 -8.70 2.20
N VAL A 73 5.72 -8.04 3.21
CA VAL A 73 6.31 -8.71 4.38
C VAL A 73 5.25 -9.31 5.29
N GLN A 74 4.02 -8.81 5.21
CA GLN A 74 2.92 -9.26 6.05
C GLN A 74 2.29 -10.52 5.48
N ASN A 75 1.84 -11.41 6.36
CA ASN A 75 1.24 -12.68 5.96
C ASN A 75 -0.28 -12.57 5.92
N PHE A 76 -0.80 -11.97 4.84
CA PHE A 76 -2.24 -11.87 4.60
C PHE A 76 -2.53 -12.01 3.10
N PRO A 77 -3.81 -12.23 2.71
CA PRO A 77 -4.15 -12.42 1.30
C PRO A 77 -3.74 -11.23 0.42
N PRO A 78 -3.15 -11.49 -0.75
CA PRO A 78 -2.76 -10.42 -1.67
C PRO A 78 -3.89 -9.47 -2.05
N SER A 79 -5.12 -9.97 -2.11
CA SER A 79 -6.28 -9.15 -2.44
C SER A 79 -6.47 -7.99 -1.46
N LYS A 80 -6.14 -8.19 -0.17
CA LYS A 80 -6.23 -7.12 0.81
C LYS A 80 -5.18 -6.04 0.55
N ALA A 81 -3.95 -6.45 0.22
CA ALA A 81 -2.90 -5.50 -0.15
C ALA A 81 -3.30 -4.69 -1.39
N MET A 82 -3.92 -5.35 -2.36
CA MET A 82 -4.33 -4.69 -3.62
C MET A 82 -5.55 -3.78 -3.44
N SER A 83 -6.31 -3.94 -2.37
CA SER A 83 -7.49 -3.08 -2.12
C SER A 83 -7.13 -1.70 -1.57
N LEU A 84 -5.86 -1.41 -1.33
CA LEU A 84 -5.38 -0.15 -0.76
C LEU A 84 -5.98 1.09 -1.43
N PHE A 85 -5.91 1.16 -2.76
CA PHE A 85 -6.42 2.31 -3.50
C PHE A 85 -7.93 2.28 -3.71
N PHE A 86 -8.55 1.11 -3.62
CA PHE A 86 -10.01 1.01 -3.60
C PHE A 86 -10.58 1.61 -2.31
N GLU A 87 -9.89 1.42 -1.19
CA GLU A 87 -10.26 2.06 0.07
C GLU A 87 -10.19 3.59 -0.04
N LEU A 88 -9.15 4.11 -0.67
CA LEU A 88 -9.01 5.55 -0.90
C LEU A 88 -10.15 6.08 -1.77
N GLN A 89 -10.54 5.34 -2.81
CA GLN A 89 -11.68 5.71 -3.65
C GLN A 89 -12.97 5.82 -2.85
N ALA A 90 -13.24 4.83 -2.00
CA ALA A 90 -14.43 4.82 -1.15
C ALA A 90 -14.46 6.03 -0.21
N ILE A 91 -13.32 6.34 0.39
CA ILE A 91 -13.19 7.48 1.31
C ILE A 91 -13.50 8.79 0.61
N LEU A 92 -12.93 9.01 -0.58
CA LEU A 92 -13.16 10.26 -1.33
C LEU A 92 -14.62 10.39 -1.78
N ARG A 93 -15.25 9.31 -2.18
CA ARG A 93 -16.66 9.32 -2.56
C ARG A 93 -17.57 9.66 -1.38
N GLU A 94 -17.22 9.23 -0.18
CA GLU A 94 -17.97 9.58 1.03
C GLU A 94 -17.79 11.06 1.40
N ILE A 95 -16.59 11.59 1.25
CA ILE A 95 -16.28 12.98 1.61
C ILE A 95 -16.95 13.97 0.65
N ALA A 96 -17.16 13.58 -0.61
CA ALA A 96 -17.67 14.44 -1.66
C ALA A 96 -19.07 14.06 -2.17
N PRO A 97 -20.07 13.76 -1.32
CA PRO A 97 -21.37 13.32 -1.80
C PRO A 97 -22.09 14.47 -2.51
N GLY A 98 -22.16 14.42 -3.82
CA GLY A 98 -22.98 15.31 -4.65
C GLY A 98 -22.60 16.78 -4.66
N LYS A 99 -21.61 17.21 -3.90
CA LYS A 99 -21.21 18.62 -3.78
C LYS A 99 -20.17 19.05 -4.81
N VAL A 100 -19.47 18.10 -5.43
CA VAL A 100 -18.42 18.40 -6.37
C VAL A 100 -18.78 17.78 -7.71
N LYS A 101 -19.57 18.50 -8.49
CA LYS A 101 -19.93 18.12 -9.86
C LYS A 101 -18.72 18.17 -10.81
N GLN A 102 -17.60 18.73 -10.35
CA GLN A 102 -16.39 18.96 -11.15
C GLN A 102 -15.39 17.81 -11.08
N ILE A 103 -15.61 16.82 -10.21
CA ILE A 103 -14.72 15.67 -10.15
C ILE A 103 -15.06 14.71 -11.26
N HIS A 104 -14.09 14.47 -12.13
CA HIS A 104 -14.19 13.42 -13.14
C HIS A 104 -13.89 12.09 -12.47
N TRP A 105 -14.95 11.43 -11.97
CA TRP A 105 -14.80 10.16 -11.24
C TRP A 105 -14.20 9.05 -12.10
N ASP A 106 -14.45 9.07 -13.40
CA ASP A 106 -13.86 8.07 -14.30
C ASP A 106 -12.34 8.25 -14.41
N GLU A 107 -11.87 9.48 -14.46
CA GLU A 107 -10.43 9.77 -14.46
C GLU A 107 -9.79 9.36 -13.13
N PHE A 108 -10.44 9.69 -12.04
CA PHE A 108 -9.98 9.28 -10.69
C PHE A 108 -9.90 7.76 -10.59
N ARG A 109 -10.93 7.04 -11.02
CA ARG A 109 -10.94 5.59 -11.02
C ARG A 109 -9.78 5.03 -11.86
N THR A 110 -9.59 5.57 -13.06
CA THR A 110 -8.50 5.14 -13.93
C THR A 110 -7.14 5.32 -13.26
N ASP A 111 -6.91 6.44 -12.60
CA ASP A 111 -5.66 6.69 -11.89
C ASP A 111 -5.47 5.69 -10.74
N MET A 112 -6.53 5.39 -9.98
CA MET A 112 -6.45 4.43 -8.88
C MET A 112 -6.23 3.01 -9.38
N GLU A 113 -6.81 2.64 -10.51
CA GLU A 113 -6.56 1.36 -11.17
C GLU A 113 -5.10 1.23 -11.60
N GLN A 114 -4.51 2.27 -12.17
CA GLN A 114 -3.10 2.29 -12.56
C GLN A 114 -2.19 2.12 -11.34
N LEU A 115 -2.49 2.81 -10.26
CA LEU A 115 -1.72 2.67 -9.02
C LEU A 115 -1.85 1.27 -8.42
N THR A 116 -3.03 0.66 -8.53
CA THR A 116 -3.25 -0.71 -8.08
C THR A 116 -2.42 -1.70 -8.89
N LEU A 117 -2.34 -1.52 -10.21
CA LEU A 117 -1.51 -2.38 -11.07
C LEU A 117 -0.02 -2.22 -10.76
N GLN A 118 0.44 -0.99 -10.53
CA GLN A 118 1.81 -0.74 -10.10
C GLN A 118 2.10 -1.40 -8.75
N ALA A 119 1.16 -1.28 -7.82
CA ALA A 119 1.28 -1.90 -6.50
C ALA A 119 1.34 -3.42 -6.62
N PHE A 120 0.56 -4.01 -7.51
CA PHE A 120 0.59 -5.45 -7.75
C PHE A 120 1.97 -5.90 -8.24
N ASP A 121 2.52 -5.23 -9.23
CA ASP A 121 3.84 -5.57 -9.76
C ASP A 121 4.91 -5.46 -8.68
N SER A 122 4.93 -4.36 -7.93
CA SER A 122 5.88 -4.16 -6.83
C SER A 122 5.71 -5.20 -5.73
N TYR A 123 4.47 -5.48 -5.36
CA TYR A 123 4.14 -6.49 -4.34
C TYR A 123 4.70 -7.86 -4.74
N MET A 124 4.47 -8.26 -5.98
CA MET A 124 4.95 -9.56 -6.49
C MET A 124 6.47 -9.65 -6.49
N VAL A 125 7.16 -8.58 -6.91
CA VAL A 125 8.63 -8.53 -6.87
C VAL A 125 9.14 -8.75 -5.45
N HIS A 126 8.55 -8.07 -4.47
CA HIS A 126 8.96 -8.20 -3.06
C HIS A 126 8.62 -9.59 -2.50
N ARG A 127 7.46 -10.15 -2.86
CA ARG A 127 7.07 -11.51 -2.45
C ARG A 127 8.03 -12.55 -3.02
N GLU A 128 8.43 -12.43 -4.26
CA GLU A 128 9.38 -13.34 -4.88
C GLU A 128 10.74 -13.30 -4.18
N LYS A 129 11.22 -12.12 -3.82
CA LYS A 129 12.47 -11.98 -3.07
C LYS A 129 12.40 -12.68 -1.71
N ILE A 130 11.29 -12.51 -1.00
CA ILE A 130 11.07 -13.18 0.29
C ILE A 130 11.06 -14.69 0.10
N TYR A 131 10.40 -15.19 -0.93
CA TYR A 131 10.35 -16.62 -1.25
C TYR A 131 11.73 -17.18 -1.55
N GLN A 132 12.51 -16.48 -2.37
CA GLN A 132 13.87 -16.89 -2.68
C GLN A 132 14.75 -16.97 -1.45
N LEU A 133 14.66 -15.98 -0.56
CA LEU A 133 15.40 -15.97 0.69
C LEU A 133 15.02 -17.15 1.59
N LYS A 134 13.73 -17.49 1.68
CA LYS A 134 13.26 -18.65 2.44
C LYS A 134 13.76 -19.96 1.83
N VAL A 135 13.76 -20.09 0.51
CA VAL A 135 14.26 -21.28 -0.17
C VAL A 135 15.77 -21.45 0.08
N GLU A 136 16.54 -20.37 -0.05
CA GLU A 136 17.98 -20.40 0.20
C GLU A 136 18.29 -20.78 1.65
N GLU A 137 17.56 -20.23 2.58
CA GLU A 137 17.71 -20.56 4.00
C GLU A 137 17.39 -22.02 4.29
N SER A 138 16.31 -22.54 3.71
CA SER A 138 15.93 -23.94 3.81
C SER A 138 17.00 -24.86 3.25
N LYS A 139 17.57 -24.53 2.08
CA LYS A 139 18.67 -25.27 1.48
C LYS A 139 19.92 -25.27 2.36
N ARG A 140 20.24 -24.11 2.94
CA ARG A 140 21.38 -23.98 3.83
C ARG A 140 21.22 -24.86 5.07
N GLN A 141 20.04 -24.81 5.71
CA GLN A 141 19.73 -25.65 6.85
C GLN A 141 19.82 -27.13 6.53
N THR A 142 19.25 -27.55 5.40
CA THR A 142 19.30 -28.93 4.93
C THR A 142 20.75 -29.37 4.70
N PHE A 143 21.56 -28.54 4.08
CA PHE A 143 22.98 -28.82 3.83
C PHE A 143 23.74 -28.98 5.14
N MET A 144 23.54 -28.11 6.12
CA MET A 144 24.19 -28.18 7.41
C MET A 144 23.77 -29.42 8.20
N MET A 145 22.50 -29.77 8.17
CA MET A 145 22.01 -31.01 8.81
C MET A 145 22.62 -32.26 8.16
N SER A 146 22.74 -32.28 6.84
CA SER A 146 23.36 -33.36 6.09
C SER A 146 24.84 -33.52 6.47
N ARG A 147 25.57 -32.40 6.64
CA ARG A 147 26.97 -32.45 7.07
C ARG A 147 27.12 -32.99 8.50
N ARG A 148 26.23 -32.61 9.41
CA ARG A 148 26.23 -33.14 10.78
C ARG A 148 25.97 -34.64 10.82
N ALA A 149 25.06 -35.12 9.95
CA ALA A 149 24.75 -36.54 9.88
C ALA A 149 25.90 -37.39 9.32
N LYS A 150 26.80 -36.80 8.53
CA LYS A 150 27.99 -37.46 7.98
C LYS A 150 29.22 -37.38 8.86
N ALA A 151 29.17 -36.56 9.86
CA ALA A 151 30.24 -36.46 10.85
C ALA A 151 30.03 -37.50 11.96
#